data_155bd3b4980a8fa85c8975741189efc2
#
_entry.id   155bd3b4980a8fa85c8975741189efc2
#
_cell.length_a   1.000
_cell.length_b   1.000
_cell.length_c   1.000
_cell.angle_alpha   90.00
_cell.angle_beta   90.00
_cell.angle_gamma   90.00
#
_symmetry.space_group_name_H-M   'P 1'
#
loop_
_entity.id
_entity.type
_entity.pdbx_description
1 polymer ?
#
loop_
_entity_poly.entity_id
_entity_poly.type
_entity_poly.pdbx_seq_one_letter_code
_entity_poly.pdbx_strand_id
1 'polypeptide(L)'
;MAGGSKNSNFYLSGSYYNQDGIIPNTGYEKATFRFNGEQKWRMLTFGANVAYSQANTDKTLTSAGLYGSSGSGTMTGVYRWSPTDDMKHYLNEDGTRYRMFGDRLDVVDERDNPYWILNKNKLKDNTERFTGNFSIKADIADWWWISYRMGIDSYTTDDSKTLAAGGVYKLAWQKGMYSENSYRYKYLSTNLMMNFNKQFGDFNFNLMLGTSTDDTRTWTNYRMAWNFEIPDFYAFDNATNDNRDFSSSRSQKRLIGTFGEFRADWKNTVFLTVSGRNDWSSTLPIENRSYFYPSVSGSIVFTEFLPKIDWLSFGKVRASWARVGKDTSPYSLETALWPSQSFLGGLTGVSNYWTAGNAALKPEITESTELGIELRFFNNRLKLDYAYYTNNSYNQIMSPRLSNATGYILRSVNAGDVYNKGMELSIGGTPIQTKDWTWESTINVSGNRGTVKNLLEGVEILYVTDVQVGNAKAASFPNGNFMAISGSEWKRDDQGRVVLDKNGLPTKGTNANLEIGNREPTFSGGWNNTITYKGLSLNMLWDFRVGGHVYNGTEYAMTLAGVSEFSANREKIEVSGVNTNGEFVTNTFEANKTYTYNGKETSGKTIIALSLIHISEPTRRVVIS
;
A
#
# COMPACT_ATOMS: atom_id res chain seq x y z
N MET A 1 -20.90 -18.16 -22.37
CA MET A 1 -21.34 -19.46 -22.94
C MET A 1 -20.91 -20.56 -22.00
N ALA A 2 -21.78 -21.47 -21.67
CA ALA A 2 -21.47 -22.62 -20.83
C ALA A 2 -22.05 -23.88 -21.44
N GLY A 3 -21.36 -25.00 -21.28
CA GLY A 3 -21.86 -26.30 -21.78
C GLY A 3 -21.13 -27.43 -21.08
N GLY A 4 -21.64 -28.64 -21.28
CA GLY A 4 -20.98 -29.81 -20.68
C GLY A 4 -21.77 -31.10 -20.89
N SER A 5 -21.16 -32.17 -20.44
CA SER A 5 -21.70 -33.51 -20.38
C SER A 5 -21.45 -34.11 -18.97
N LYS A 6 -21.80 -35.37 -18.78
CA LYS A 6 -21.51 -36.07 -17.51
C LYS A 6 -20.00 -36.03 -17.12
N ASN A 7 -19.11 -35.97 -18.11
CA ASN A 7 -17.67 -36.09 -17.93
C ASN A 7 -16.90 -34.84 -18.34
N SER A 8 -17.57 -33.79 -18.80
CA SER A 8 -16.92 -32.55 -19.24
C SER A 8 -17.79 -31.34 -18.95
N ASN A 9 -17.15 -30.26 -18.58
CA ASN A 9 -17.79 -28.96 -18.50
C ASN A 9 -16.85 -27.89 -19.06
N PHE A 10 -17.44 -26.83 -19.60
CA PHE A 10 -16.67 -25.66 -19.98
C PHE A 10 -17.49 -24.39 -19.79
N TYR A 11 -16.77 -23.31 -19.56
CA TYR A 11 -17.31 -21.96 -19.47
C TYR A 11 -16.41 -21.01 -20.25
N LEU A 12 -17.01 -20.21 -21.11
CA LEU A 12 -16.36 -19.20 -21.92
C LEU A 12 -17.00 -17.85 -21.64
N SER A 13 -16.19 -16.83 -21.37
CA SER A 13 -16.69 -15.46 -21.18
C SER A 13 -15.77 -14.44 -21.82
N GLY A 14 -16.37 -13.37 -22.34
CA GLY A 14 -15.70 -12.15 -22.74
C GLY A 14 -16.33 -10.98 -21.98
N SER A 15 -15.52 -10.02 -21.59
CA SER A 15 -15.98 -8.78 -20.97
C SER A 15 -15.16 -7.61 -21.48
N TYR A 16 -15.83 -6.48 -21.63
CA TYR A 16 -15.23 -5.20 -21.92
C TYR A 16 -15.66 -4.22 -20.82
N TYR A 17 -14.70 -3.49 -20.31
CA TYR A 17 -14.90 -2.48 -19.29
C TYR A 17 -14.28 -1.16 -19.77
N ASN A 18 -15.02 -0.08 -19.66
CA ASN A 18 -14.55 1.27 -19.95
C ASN A 18 -14.97 2.22 -18.82
N GLN A 19 -14.06 3.05 -18.38
CA GLN A 19 -14.27 4.03 -17.32
C GLN A 19 -13.52 5.32 -17.62
N ASP A 20 -14.24 6.42 -17.67
CA ASP A 20 -13.66 7.74 -17.66
C ASP A 20 -13.30 8.15 -16.24
N GLY A 21 -12.14 8.80 -16.07
CA GLY A 21 -11.72 9.34 -14.78
C GLY A 21 -12.47 10.65 -14.45
N ILE A 22 -12.46 11.03 -13.16
CA ILE A 22 -12.99 12.33 -12.70
C ILE A 22 -12.17 13.50 -13.27
N ILE A 23 -10.86 13.27 -13.48
CA ILE A 23 -9.96 14.25 -14.08
C ILE A 23 -10.06 14.10 -15.61
N PRO A 24 -10.28 15.20 -16.36
CA PRO A 24 -10.36 15.13 -17.81
C PRO A 24 -9.13 14.46 -18.45
N ASN A 25 -9.33 13.81 -19.59
CA ASN A 25 -8.29 13.07 -20.33
C ASN A 25 -7.65 11.91 -19.54
N THR A 26 -8.33 11.40 -18.52
CA THR A 26 -7.93 10.17 -17.82
C THR A 26 -8.99 9.10 -18.02
N GLY A 27 -8.55 7.87 -18.21
CA GLY A 27 -9.47 6.77 -18.47
C GLY A 27 -8.81 5.40 -18.30
N TYR A 28 -9.63 4.39 -18.26
CA TYR A 28 -9.24 3.00 -18.17
C TYR A 28 -10.15 2.11 -19.01
N GLU A 29 -9.55 1.36 -19.90
CA GLU A 29 -10.25 0.37 -20.73
C GLU A 29 -9.65 -1.02 -20.48
N LYS A 30 -10.49 -2.03 -20.45
CA LYS A 30 -10.04 -3.42 -20.32
C LYS A 30 -10.93 -4.39 -21.08
N ALA A 31 -10.32 -5.18 -21.93
CA ALA A 31 -10.92 -6.36 -22.52
C ALA A 31 -10.41 -7.62 -21.80
N THR A 32 -11.28 -8.57 -21.50
CA THR A 32 -10.89 -9.84 -20.88
C THR A 32 -11.61 -10.98 -21.57
N PHE A 33 -10.85 -12.01 -21.90
CA PHE A 33 -11.32 -13.28 -22.40
C PHE A 33 -10.97 -14.37 -21.41
N ARG A 34 -11.92 -15.26 -21.06
CA ARG A 34 -11.68 -16.34 -20.10
C ARG A 34 -12.29 -17.65 -20.60
N PHE A 35 -11.52 -18.71 -20.45
CA PHE A 35 -11.92 -20.07 -20.63
C PHE A 35 -11.69 -20.87 -19.34
N ASN A 36 -12.69 -21.62 -18.90
CA ASN A 36 -12.57 -22.61 -17.82
C ASN A 36 -13.12 -23.94 -18.37
N GLY A 37 -12.40 -25.02 -18.13
CA GLY A 37 -12.84 -26.33 -18.59
C GLY A 37 -12.34 -27.45 -17.69
N GLU A 38 -13.14 -28.49 -17.59
CA GLU A 38 -12.78 -29.72 -16.89
C GLU A 38 -13.22 -30.91 -17.75
N GLN A 39 -12.36 -31.91 -17.82
CA GLN A 39 -12.62 -33.16 -18.51
C GLN A 39 -12.21 -34.34 -17.63
N LYS A 40 -13.16 -35.20 -17.34
CA LYS A 40 -12.90 -36.49 -16.67
C LYS A 40 -12.74 -37.59 -17.73
N TRP A 41 -11.65 -38.35 -17.58
CA TRP A 41 -11.36 -39.50 -18.43
C TRP A 41 -10.84 -40.65 -17.58
N ARG A 42 -11.69 -41.68 -17.38
CA ARG A 42 -11.41 -42.79 -16.46
C ARG A 42 -11.07 -42.29 -15.06
N MET A 43 -9.85 -42.60 -14.59
CA MET A 43 -9.33 -42.18 -13.29
C MET A 43 -8.72 -40.77 -13.31
N LEU A 44 -8.58 -40.13 -14.48
CA LEU A 44 -7.96 -38.82 -14.64
C LEU A 44 -9.01 -37.73 -14.77
N THR A 45 -8.75 -36.61 -14.10
CA THR A 45 -9.50 -35.36 -14.27
C THR A 45 -8.52 -34.27 -14.68
N PHE A 46 -8.76 -33.64 -15.83
CA PHE A 46 -7.99 -32.54 -16.38
C PHE A 46 -8.76 -31.25 -16.16
N GLY A 47 -8.13 -30.23 -15.61
CA GLY A 47 -8.69 -28.91 -15.44
C GLY A 47 -7.83 -27.86 -16.12
N ALA A 48 -8.47 -26.89 -16.76
CA ALA A 48 -7.81 -25.72 -17.32
C ALA A 48 -8.63 -24.46 -17.05
N ASN A 49 -8.00 -23.44 -16.48
CA ASN A 49 -8.57 -22.11 -16.31
C ASN A 49 -7.59 -21.12 -16.91
N VAL A 50 -8.00 -20.43 -17.98
CA VAL A 50 -7.13 -19.52 -18.72
C VAL A 50 -7.85 -18.19 -18.89
N ALA A 51 -7.14 -17.09 -18.65
CA ALA A 51 -7.64 -15.77 -18.98
C ALA A 51 -6.55 -14.94 -19.66
N TYR A 52 -6.94 -14.20 -20.67
CA TYR A 52 -6.16 -13.16 -21.29
C TYR A 52 -6.88 -11.83 -21.14
N SER A 53 -6.14 -10.79 -20.80
CA SER A 53 -6.67 -9.45 -20.72
C SER A 53 -5.71 -8.43 -21.29
N GLN A 54 -6.27 -7.41 -21.94
CA GLN A 54 -5.56 -6.21 -22.37
C GLN A 54 -6.22 -5.00 -21.71
N ALA A 55 -5.39 -4.12 -21.13
CA ALA A 55 -5.86 -2.91 -20.47
C ALA A 55 -5.04 -1.71 -20.93
N ASN A 56 -5.72 -0.60 -21.23
CA ASN A 56 -5.14 0.70 -21.56
C ASN A 56 -5.53 1.69 -20.47
N THR A 57 -4.57 2.50 -20.02
CA THR A 57 -4.80 3.54 -19.02
C THR A 57 -4.22 4.84 -19.50
N ASP A 58 -5.06 5.88 -19.59
CA ASP A 58 -4.64 7.27 -19.73
C ASP A 58 -4.56 7.90 -18.34
N LYS A 59 -3.38 8.41 -17.98
CA LYS A 59 -3.08 8.95 -16.65
C LYS A 59 -2.72 10.41 -16.68
N THR A 60 -2.74 11.05 -15.54
CA THR A 60 -2.20 12.40 -15.36
C THR A 60 -1.03 12.39 -14.39
N LEU A 61 -0.26 13.49 -14.37
CA LEU A 61 0.85 13.65 -13.44
C LEU A 61 0.36 13.67 -11.99
N THR A 62 1.07 12.96 -11.14
CA THR A 62 0.96 13.03 -9.68
C THR A 62 2.20 13.70 -9.10
N SER A 63 2.05 14.44 -8.00
CA SER A 63 3.15 15.18 -7.37
C SER A 63 3.91 14.40 -6.31
N ALA A 64 3.76 13.10 -6.25
CA ALA A 64 4.37 12.26 -5.24
C ALA A 64 5.86 11.97 -5.48
N GLY A 65 6.65 12.95 -5.90
CA GLY A 65 8.10 12.81 -6.06
C GLY A 65 8.87 13.32 -4.86
N LEU A 66 9.80 12.52 -4.34
CA LEU A 66 10.80 12.93 -3.33
C LEU A 66 11.61 14.16 -3.76
N TYR A 67 11.77 14.35 -5.03
CA TYR A 67 12.67 15.31 -5.62
C TYR A 67 11.96 16.15 -6.65
N GLY A 68 10.95 16.85 -6.42
CA GLY A 68 10.26 17.88 -7.22
C GLY A 68 10.63 18.07 -8.73
N SER A 69 11.49 17.17 -9.25
CA SER A 69 12.09 17.25 -10.58
C SER A 69 11.19 16.75 -11.72
N SER A 70 10.09 16.10 -11.41
CA SER A 70 9.19 15.50 -12.40
C SER A 70 7.95 16.32 -12.73
N GLY A 71 7.94 17.60 -12.34
CA GLY A 71 6.84 18.52 -12.59
C GLY A 71 5.78 18.55 -11.48
N SER A 72 4.84 19.46 -11.60
CA SER A 72 3.70 19.58 -10.69
C SER A 72 2.67 18.50 -10.99
N GLY A 73 2.10 17.89 -9.97
CA GLY A 73 0.92 17.04 -10.14
C GLY A 73 -0.33 17.88 -10.45
N THR A 74 -1.21 17.37 -11.28
CA THR A 74 -2.43 18.05 -11.71
C THR A 74 -3.25 18.51 -10.51
N MET A 75 -3.55 17.63 -9.55
CA MET A 75 -4.34 17.98 -8.37
C MET A 75 -3.62 18.94 -7.43
N THR A 76 -2.30 18.87 -7.32
CA THR A 76 -1.53 19.86 -6.56
C THR A 76 -1.63 21.24 -7.21
N GLY A 77 -1.63 21.31 -8.54
CA GLY A 77 -1.92 22.54 -9.28
C GLY A 77 -3.31 23.07 -8.97
N VAL A 78 -4.35 22.24 -9.01
CA VAL A 78 -5.74 22.62 -8.68
C VAL A 78 -5.83 23.20 -7.27
N TYR A 79 -5.31 22.51 -6.27
CA TYR A 79 -5.40 22.95 -4.86
C TYR A 79 -4.60 24.23 -4.56
N ARG A 80 -3.62 24.56 -5.39
CA ARG A 80 -2.74 25.72 -5.17
C ARG A 80 -2.97 26.85 -6.18
N TRP A 81 -3.88 26.68 -7.14
CA TRP A 81 -4.16 27.71 -8.13
C TRP A 81 -4.85 28.91 -7.48
N SER A 82 -4.47 30.12 -7.90
CA SER A 82 -5.08 31.34 -7.37
C SER A 82 -6.56 31.43 -7.78
N PRO A 83 -7.48 31.72 -6.85
CA PRO A 83 -8.89 31.92 -7.18
C PRO A 83 -9.14 33.19 -8.02
N THR A 84 -8.14 34.04 -8.20
CA THR A 84 -8.23 35.26 -9.01
C THR A 84 -7.81 35.03 -10.46
N ASP A 85 -7.41 33.83 -10.83
CA ASP A 85 -6.97 33.48 -12.17
C ASP A 85 -7.77 32.29 -12.73
N ASP A 86 -8.07 32.31 -14.04
CA ASP A 86 -8.83 31.26 -14.70
C ASP A 86 -7.91 30.13 -15.18
N MET A 87 -7.99 28.98 -14.56
CA MET A 87 -7.23 27.79 -14.98
C MET A 87 -7.46 27.37 -16.44
N LYS A 88 -8.60 27.72 -17.06
CA LYS A 88 -8.89 27.40 -18.46
C LYS A 88 -8.01 28.16 -19.41
N HIS A 89 -7.49 29.31 -18.97
CA HIS A 89 -6.50 30.10 -19.71
C HIS A 89 -5.11 29.50 -19.48
N TYR A 90 -4.77 28.41 -20.16
CA TYR A 90 -3.51 27.67 -19.97
C TYR A 90 -2.49 27.91 -21.10
N LEU A 91 -2.87 28.58 -22.18
CA LEU A 91 -2.01 28.98 -23.31
C LEU A 91 -2.10 30.47 -23.58
N ASN A 92 -0.99 31.06 -24.00
CA ASN A 92 -0.92 32.37 -24.61
C ASN A 92 -1.43 32.33 -26.06
N GLU A 93 -1.64 33.48 -26.70
CA GLU A 93 -2.09 33.59 -28.09
C GLU A 93 -1.14 32.89 -29.09
N ASP A 94 0.15 32.86 -28.79
CA ASP A 94 1.19 32.20 -29.59
C ASP A 94 1.27 30.66 -29.34
N GLY A 95 0.39 30.11 -28.48
CA GLY A 95 0.36 28.68 -28.14
C GLY A 95 1.39 28.26 -27.09
N THR A 96 2.18 29.18 -26.56
CA THR A 96 3.07 28.90 -25.44
C THR A 96 2.31 28.78 -24.12
N ARG A 97 2.96 28.22 -23.09
CA ARG A 97 2.35 28.04 -21.78
C ARG A 97 2.03 29.39 -21.12
N TYR A 98 0.79 29.59 -20.73
CA TYR A 98 0.42 30.70 -19.87
C TYR A 98 1.00 30.52 -18.47
N ARG A 99 1.59 31.61 -17.93
CA ARG A 99 2.20 31.64 -16.60
C ARG A 99 1.47 32.66 -15.72
N MET A 100 0.97 32.18 -14.57
CA MET A 100 0.24 33.04 -13.63
C MET A 100 1.04 34.28 -13.17
N PHE A 101 2.35 34.12 -13.01
CA PHE A 101 3.24 35.19 -12.56
C PHE A 101 4.05 35.85 -13.71
N GLY A 102 3.65 35.59 -14.95
CA GLY A 102 4.34 36.13 -16.14
C GLY A 102 5.80 35.63 -16.24
N ASP A 103 6.69 36.51 -16.64
CA ASP A 103 8.12 36.19 -16.86
C ASP A 103 8.97 36.23 -15.58
N ARG A 104 8.36 36.27 -14.42
CA ARG A 104 9.08 36.25 -13.15
C ARG A 104 9.72 34.88 -12.92
N LEU A 105 11.00 34.76 -13.22
CA LEU A 105 11.81 33.56 -13.03
C LEU A 105 12.20 33.32 -11.57
N ASP A 106 12.03 34.31 -10.70
CA ASP A 106 12.34 34.28 -9.27
C ASP A 106 11.24 33.62 -8.41
N VAL A 107 10.09 33.25 -9.01
CA VAL A 107 9.02 32.57 -8.29
C VAL A 107 9.34 31.08 -8.17
N VAL A 108 9.97 30.75 -7.07
CA VAL A 108 10.44 29.38 -6.76
C VAL A 108 9.30 28.34 -6.69
N ASP A 109 8.08 28.78 -6.41
CA ASP A 109 6.91 27.94 -6.20
C ASP A 109 5.90 27.95 -7.35
N GLU A 110 6.30 28.40 -8.53
CA GLU A 110 5.43 28.33 -9.71
C GLU A 110 5.03 26.87 -9.98
N ARG A 111 3.78 26.67 -10.36
CA ARG A 111 3.23 25.37 -10.74
C ARG A 111 2.68 25.44 -12.16
N ASP A 112 2.73 24.31 -12.84
CA ASP A 112 2.08 24.21 -14.14
C ASP A 112 0.57 24.30 -13.98
N ASN A 113 -0.07 25.01 -14.93
CA ASN A 113 -1.52 25.05 -14.99
C ASN A 113 -2.09 23.65 -15.15
N PRO A 114 -3.10 23.22 -14.35
CA PRO A 114 -3.69 21.89 -14.42
C PRO A 114 -4.19 21.50 -15.82
N TYR A 115 -4.84 22.42 -16.53
CA TYR A 115 -5.30 22.16 -17.91
C TYR A 115 -4.14 22.03 -18.90
N TRP A 116 -3.05 22.79 -18.68
CA TRP A 116 -1.85 22.62 -19.49
C TRP A 116 -1.24 21.22 -19.30
N ILE A 117 -1.15 20.76 -18.05
CA ILE A 117 -0.67 19.40 -17.74
C ILE A 117 -1.54 18.36 -18.45
N LEU A 118 -2.86 18.46 -18.33
CA LEU A 118 -3.80 17.49 -18.90
C LEU A 118 -3.78 17.43 -20.44
N ASN A 119 -3.53 18.56 -21.09
CA ASN A 119 -3.57 18.64 -22.55
C ASN A 119 -2.21 18.42 -23.22
N LYS A 120 -1.12 18.82 -22.56
CA LYS A 120 0.24 18.76 -23.14
C LYS A 120 1.06 17.56 -22.67
N ASN A 121 0.90 17.11 -21.43
CA ASN A 121 1.59 15.93 -20.93
C ASN A 121 0.75 14.68 -21.20
N LYS A 122 1.41 13.61 -21.66
CA LYS A 122 0.74 12.34 -21.94
C LYS A 122 1.40 11.23 -21.14
N LEU A 123 0.60 10.50 -20.38
CA LEU A 123 1.04 9.35 -19.60
C LEU A 123 0.10 8.20 -19.92
N LYS A 124 0.64 7.13 -20.48
CA LYS A 124 -0.14 5.99 -20.93
C LYS A 124 0.50 4.69 -20.46
N ASP A 125 -0.34 3.74 -20.04
CA ASP A 125 0.06 2.35 -19.83
C ASP A 125 -0.76 1.45 -20.74
N ASN A 126 -0.10 0.46 -21.31
CA ASN A 126 -0.71 -0.69 -21.96
C ASN A 126 -0.26 -1.94 -21.22
N THR A 127 -1.19 -2.74 -20.73
CA THR A 127 -0.89 -3.98 -20.03
C THR A 127 -1.56 -5.17 -20.72
N GLU A 128 -0.76 -6.12 -21.14
CA GLU A 128 -1.19 -7.42 -21.60
C GLU A 128 -0.90 -8.47 -20.54
N ARG A 129 -1.91 -9.25 -20.12
CA ARG A 129 -1.77 -10.26 -19.08
C ARG A 129 -2.40 -11.58 -19.49
N PHE A 130 -1.63 -12.63 -19.33
CA PHE A 130 -2.06 -14.00 -19.42
C PHE A 130 -2.00 -14.66 -18.05
N THR A 131 -3.11 -15.25 -17.60
CA THR A 131 -3.15 -16.10 -16.42
C THR A 131 -3.66 -17.47 -16.78
N GLY A 132 -3.01 -18.51 -16.29
CA GLY A 132 -3.38 -19.89 -16.54
C GLY A 132 -3.24 -20.75 -15.30
N ASN A 133 -4.18 -21.67 -15.10
CA ASN A 133 -4.07 -22.74 -14.12
C ASN A 133 -4.44 -24.05 -14.81
N PHE A 134 -3.54 -25.00 -14.79
CA PHE A 134 -3.70 -26.34 -15.35
C PHE A 134 -3.61 -27.35 -14.22
N SER A 135 -4.50 -28.31 -14.19
CA SER A 135 -4.49 -29.36 -13.16
C SER A 135 -4.75 -30.73 -13.77
N ILE A 136 -4.10 -31.71 -13.20
CA ILE A 136 -4.33 -33.11 -13.45
C ILE A 136 -4.55 -33.76 -12.09
N LYS A 137 -5.65 -34.47 -11.92
CA LYS A 137 -5.95 -35.30 -10.76
C LYS A 137 -6.08 -36.73 -11.22
N ALA A 138 -5.43 -37.65 -10.54
CA ALA A 138 -5.53 -39.09 -10.74
C ALA A 138 -6.15 -39.72 -9.49
N ASP A 139 -7.35 -40.26 -9.60
CA ASP A 139 -8.04 -41.03 -8.56
C ASP A 139 -7.52 -42.47 -8.63
N ILE A 140 -6.54 -42.83 -7.76
CA ILE A 140 -5.88 -44.15 -7.76
C ILE A 140 -6.78 -45.16 -7.08
N ALA A 141 -7.41 -44.76 -5.99
CA ALA A 141 -8.41 -45.49 -5.23
C ALA A 141 -9.41 -44.51 -4.63
N ASP A 142 -10.53 -45.00 -4.08
CA ASP A 142 -11.58 -44.17 -3.46
C ASP A 142 -11.03 -43.30 -2.30
N TRP A 143 -9.96 -43.76 -1.69
CA TRP A 143 -9.32 -43.11 -0.53
C TRP A 143 -7.97 -42.49 -0.83
N TRP A 144 -7.45 -42.58 -2.09
CA TRP A 144 -6.13 -42.11 -2.47
C TRP A 144 -6.16 -41.48 -3.87
N TRP A 145 -5.71 -40.22 -3.96
CA TRP A 145 -5.53 -39.51 -5.23
C TRP A 145 -4.24 -38.67 -5.23
N ILE A 146 -3.73 -38.45 -6.41
CA ILE A 146 -2.58 -37.59 -6.69
C ILE A 146 -3.08 -36.42 -7.53
N SER A 147 -2.62 -35.22 -7.23
CA SER A 147 -2.91 -34.05 -8.05
C SER A 147 -1.65 -33.25 -8.35
N TYR A 148 -1.54 -32.83 -9.60
CA TYR A 148 -0.54 -31.87 -10.07
C TYR A 148 -1.24 -30.62 -10.53
N ARG A 149 -0.72 -29.44 -10.12
CA ARG A 149 -1.21 -28.13 -10.55
C ARG A 149 -0.05 -27.30 -11.03
N MET A 150 -0.26 -26.58 -12.12
CA MET A 150 0.67 -25.60 -12.66
C MET A 150 -0.07 -24.28 -12.86
N GLY A 151 0.41 -23.22 -12.23
CA GLY A 151 -0.09 -21.86 -12.36
C GLY A 151 0.89 -20.98 -13.11
N ILE A 152 0.39 -20.18 -14.05
CA ILE A 152 1.16 -19.17 -14.78
C ILE A 152 0.47 -17.82 -14.62
N ASP A 153 1.24 -16.78 -14.28
CA ASP A 153 0.84 -15.39 -14.37
C ASP A 153 1.94 -14.62 -15.10
N SER A 154 1.63 -14.11 -16.27
CA SER A 154 2.59 -13.40 -17.10
C SER A 154 1.96 -12.15 -17.65
N TYR A 155 2.60 -11.00 -17.42
CA TYR A 155 2.15 -9.76 -18.00
C TYR A 155 3.31 -8.87 -18.44
N THR A 156 3.03 -8.04 -19.43
CA THR A 156 3.89 -6.96 -19.87
C THR A 156 3.11 -5.67 -19.72
N THR A 157 3.71 -4.68 -19.07
CA THR A 157 3.19 -3.32 -19.03
C THR A 157 4.19 -2.41 -19.75
N ASP A 158 3.74 -1.83 -20.85
CA ASP A 158 4.48 -0.81 -21.58
C ASP A 158 3.89 0.54 -21.20
N ASP A 159 4.66 1.35 -20.49
CA ASP A 159 4.28 2.70 -20.12
C ASP A 159 5.07 3.74 -20.93
N SER A 160 4.42 4.83 -21.26
CA SER A 160 5.04 5.99 -21.91
C SER A 160 4.69 7.28 -21.19
N LYS A 161 5.66 8.18 -21.13
CA LYS A 161 5.50 9.48 -20.48
C LYS A 161 6.10 10.56 -21.37
N THR A 162 5.27 11.52 -21.74
CA THR A 162 5.68 12.76 -22.41
C THR A 162 5.49 13.93 -21.46
N LEU A 163 6.53 14.72 -21.25
CA LEU A 163 6.46 16.04 -20.64
C LEU A 163 6.75 17.09 -21.69
N ALA A 164 5.80 17.99 -21.93
CA ALA A 164 5.90 18.99 -22.97
C ALA A 164 6.94 20.07 -22.63
N ALA A 165 7.51 20.69 -23.64
CA ALA A 165 8.45 21.78 -23.48
C ALA A 165 7.82 22.97 -22.73
N GLY A 166 8.60 23.68 -21.93
CA GLY A 166 8.18 24.87 -21.20
C GLY A 166 7.49 24.64 -19.86
N GLY A 167 7.36 23.39 -19.40
CA GLY A 167 6.80 23.06 -18.08
C GLY A 167 7.76 23.34 -16.92
N VAL A 168 7.23 23.29 -15.68
CA VAL A 168 8.02 23.45 -14.46
C VAL A 168 8.69 22.12 -14.12
N TYR A 169 9.81 21.87 -14.76
CA TYR A 169 10.64 20.67 -14.57
C TYR A 169 12.07 21.06 -14.19
N LYS A 170 12.91 20.05 -13.93
CA LYS A 170 14.35 20.29 -13.82
C LYS A 170 14.86 20.92 -15.13
N LEU A 171 15.89 21.76 -14.99
CA LEU A 171 16.44 22.57 -16.09
C LEU A 171 16.73 21.73 -17.35
N ALA A 172 17.27 20.54 -17.21
CA ALA A 172 17.58 19.65 -18.32
C ALA A 172 16.35 19.24 -19.17
N TRP A 173 15.13 19.37 -18.66
CA TRP A 173 13.90 18.95 -19.34
C TRP A 173 13.06 20.11 -19.89
N GLN A 174 13.60 21.31 -19.91
CA GLN A 174 12.87 22.53 -20.35
C GLN A 174 12.42 22.48 -21.82
N LYS A 175 13.12 21.72 -22.66
CA LYS A 175 12.71 21.49 -24.07
C LYS A 175 11.94 20.18 -24.24
N GLY A 176 11.35 19.66 -23.16
CA GLY A 176 10.57 18.43 -23.16
C GLY A 176 11.35 17.17 -22.74
N MET A 177 10.61 16.14 -22.40
CA MET A 177 11.10 14.80 -22.06
C MET A 177 10.14 13.74 -22.56
N TYR A 178 10.68 12.65 -23.06
CA TYR A 178 9.96 11.43 -23.42
C TYR A 178 10.62 10.22 -22.80
N SER A 179 9.85 9.34 -22.20
CA SER A 179 10.33 8.07 -21.69
C SER A 179 9.38 6.94 -22.00
N GLU A 180 9.94 5.77 -22.16
CA GLU A 180 9.24 4.49 -22.23
C GLU A 180 9.82 3.52 -21.22
N ASN A 181 8.96 2.73 -20.62
CA ASN A 181 9.35 1.66 -19.73
C ASN A 181 8.56 0.40 -20.07
N SER A 182 9.26 -0.69 -20.34
CA SER A 182 8.66 -2.00 -20.55
C SER A 182 8.98 -2.89 -19.36
N TYR A 183 7.96 -3.19 -18.58
CA TYR A 183 8.03 -4.05 -17.41
C TYR A 183 7.38 -5.39 -17.74
N ARG A 184 8.16 -6.47 -17.70
CA ARG A 184 7.68 -7.82 -17.88
C ARG A 184 7.78 -8.61 -16.58
N TYR A 185 6.69 -9.22 -16.21
CA TYR A 185 6.56 -10.10 -15.06
C TYR A 185 6.19 -11.51 -15.53
N LYS A 186 6.83 -12.51 -14.95
CA LYS A 186 6.48 -13.90 -15.15
C LYS A 186 6.56 -14.66 -13.83
N TYR A 187 5.47 -15.26 -13.45
CA TYR A 187 5.38 -16.16 -12.31
C TYR A 187 4.93 -17.53 -12.79
N LEU A 188 5.63 -18.55 -12.32
CA LEU A 188 5.31 -19.93 -12.55
C LEU A 188 5.26 -20.65 -11.21
N SER A 189 4.15 -21.31 -10.90
CA SER A 189 4.03 -22.17 -9.73
C SER A 189 3.70 -23.60 -10.14
N THR A 190 4.23 -24.56 -9.40
CA THR A 190 3.88 -25.96 -9.54
C THR A 190 3.61 -26.57 -8.18
N ASN A 191 2.62 -27.45 -8.10
CA ASN A 191 2.27 -28.16 -6.87
C ASN A 191 1.97 -29.62 -7.21
N LEU A 192 2.68 -30.52 -6.58
CA LEU A 192 2.40 -31.96 -6.61
C LEU A 192 1.92 -32.38 -5.23
N MET A 193 0.74 -32.98 -5.14
CA MET A 193 0.11 -33.36 -3.88
C MET A 193 -0.40 -34.78 -3.94
N MET A 194 -0.19 -35.53 -2.87
CA MET A 194 -0.79 -36.83 -2.59
C MET A 194 -1.77 -36.68 -1.44
N ASN A 195 -2.96 -37.20 -1.61
CA ASN A 195 -4.03 -37.09 -0.63
C ASN A 195 -4.57 -38.48 -0.30
N PHE A 196 -4.72 -38.72 0.97
CA PHE A 196 -5.27 -39.96 1.54
C PHE A 196 -6.43 -39.58 2.44
N ASN A 197 -7.60 -40.11 2.19
CA ASN A 197 -8.80 -39.88 3.00
C ASN A 197 -9.45 -41.23 3.33
N LYS A 198 -9.56 -41.54 4.62
CA LYS A 198 -10.11 -42.81 5.07
C LYS A 198 -10.94 -42.63 6.33
N GLN A 199 -12.12 -43.20 6.31
CA GLN A 199 -13.00 -43.30 7.47
C GLN A 199 -12.79 -44.62 8.18
N PHE A 200 -12.64 -44.58 9.51
CA PHE A 200 -12.57 -45.74 10.41
C PHE A 200 -13.58 -45.54 11.54
N GLY A 201 -14.73 -46.22 11.42
CA GLY A 201 -15.83 -46.04 12.37
C GLY A 201 -16.28 -44.58 12.43
N ASP A 202 -16.21 -44.02 13.61
CA ASP A 202 -16.59 -42.62 13.89
C ASP A 202 -15.50 -41.59 13.54
N PHE A 203 -14.31 -42.05 13.15
CA PHE A 203 -13.17 -41.16 12.80
C PHE A 203 -13.00 -41.06 11.30
N ASN A 204 -12.76 -39.84 10.83
CA ASN A 204 -12.30 -39.58 9.48
C ASN A 204 -10.90 -38.99 9.53
N PHE A 205 -9.97 -39.55 8.75
CA PHE A 205 -8.57 -39.13 8.66
C PHE A 205 -8.26 -38.67 7.25
N ASN A 206 -7.62 -37.51 7.14
CA ASN A 206 -7.08 -37.00 5.89
C ASN A 206 -5.59 -36.69 6.07
N LEU A 207 -4.76 -37.23 5.18
CA LEU A 207 -3.33 -36.92 5.10
C LEU A 207 -3.03 -36.34 3.71
N MET A 208 -2.45 -35.16 3.66
CA MET A 208 -1.93 -34.55 2.46
C MET A 208 -0.42 -34.39 2.58
N LEU A 209 0.30 -34.81 1.57
CA LEU A 209 1.75 -34.60 1.41
C LEU A 209 1.98 -33.92 0.08
N GLY A 210 2.87 -32.94 0.04
CA GLY A 210 3.09 -32.21 -1.20
C GLY A 210 4.43 -31.50 -1.31
N THR A 211 4.73 -31.12 -2.52
CA THR A 211 5.85 -30.24 -2.85
C THR A 211 5.40 -29.14 -3.81
N SER A 212 5.99 -27.95 -3.67
CA SER A 212 5.70 -26.80 -4.51
C SER A 212 6.98 -26.13 -5.01
N THR A 213 6.89 -25.48 -6.15
CA THR A 213 7.95 -24.61 -6.67
C THR A 213 7.31 -23.32 -7.15
N ASP A 214 7.89 -22.19 -6.75
CA ASP A 214 7.50 -20.86 -7.21
C ASP A 214 8.71 -20.17 -7.84
N ASP A 215 8.60 -19.77 -9.11
CA ASP A 215 9.65 -19.04 -9.86
C ASP A 215 9.06 -17.71 -10.33
N THR A 216 9.60 -16.61 -9.81
CA THR A 216 9.22 -15.25 -10.20
C THR A 216 10.35 -14.60 -10.95
N ARG A 217 10.08 -14.03 -12.12
CA ARG A 217 11.05 -13.29 -12.93
C ARG A 217 10.48 -11.95 -13.34
N THR A 218 11.32 -10.94 -13.26
CA THR A 218 11.01 -9.61 -13.76
C THR A 218 12.10 -9.10 -14.68
N TRP A 219 11.70 -8.34 -15.68
CA TRP A 219 12.58 -7.61 -16.59
C TRP A 219 12.03 -6.21 -16.74
N THR A 220 12.89 -5.23 -16.59
CA THR A 220 12.56 -3.83 -16.82
C THR A 220 13.53 -3.28 -17.85
N ASN A 221 13.00 -2.65 -18.89
CA ASN A 221 13.77 -1.91 -19.87
C ASN A 221 13.24 -0.48 -19.89
N TYR A 222 14.06 0.45 -19.51
CA TYR A 222 13.73 1.86 -19.45
C TYR A 222 14.60 2.64 -20.44
N ARG A 223 14.00 3.57 -21.18
CA ARG A 223 14.68 4.51 -22.04
C ARG A 223 14.05 5.88 -21.90
N MET A 224 14.88 6.91 -22.00
CA MET A 224 14.46 8.29 -21.86
C MET A 224 15.28 9.19 -22.78
N ALA A 225 14.63 10.20 -23.33
CA ALA A 225 15.27 11.29 -24.06
C ALA A 225 14.69 12.63 -23.58
N TRP A 226 15.49 13.67 -23.58
CA TRP A 226 15.09 14.99 -23.15
C TRP A 226 15.81 16.07 -23.94
N ASN A 227 15.38 17.34 -23.75
CA ASN A 227 15.99 18.50 -24.36
C ASN A 227 16.02 18.43 -25.90
N PHE A 228 14.85 18.21 -26.51
CA PHE A 228 14.67 17.96 -27.92
C PHE A 228 15.12 19.14 -28.79
N GLU A 229 15.65 18.84 -29.97
CA GLU A 229 16.08 19.85 -30.97
C GLU A 229 14.89 20.41 -31.72
N ILE A 230 13.92 19.59 -32.13
CA ILE A 230 12.67 19.98 -32.76
C ILE A 230 11.58 20.01 -31.69
N PRO A 231 10.97 21.19 -31.41
CA PRO A 231 9.90 21.30 -30.44
C PRO A 231 8.69 20.40 -30.78
N ASP A 232 8.01 19.93 -29.74
CA ASP A 232 6.79 19.09 -29.83
C ASP A 232 6.92 17.79 -30.65
N PHE A 233 8.13 17.39 -31.01
CA PHE A 233 8.44 16.12 -31.63
C PHE A 233 9.15 15.18 -30.65
N TYR A 234 8.37 14.36 -29.95
CA TYR A 234 8.83 13.49 -28.84
C TYR A 234 9.30 12.13 -29.37
N ALA A 235 10.54 12.07 -29.82
CA ALA A 235 11.19 10.88 -30.32
C ALA A 235 12.62 10.76 -29.77
N PHE A 236 13.12 9.52 -29.57
CA PHE A 236 14.47 9.32 -29.04
C PHE A 236 15.53 9.94 -29.96
N ASP A 237 15.33 9.88 -31.26
CA ASP A 237 16.30 10.40 -32.25
C ASP A 237 16.27 11.93 -32.39
N ASN A 238 15.30 12.59 -31.78
CA ASN A 238 15.23 14.06 -31.73
C ASN A 238 16.01 14.66 -30.54
N ALA A 239 16.82 13.90 -29.86
CA ALA A 239 17.72 14.35 -28.80
C ALA A 239 19.16 13.97 -29.12
N THR A 240 20.12 14.74 -28.63
CA THR A 240 21.54 14.39 -28.73
C THR A 240 21.85 13.16 -27.87
N ASN A 241 22.97 12.49 -28.14
CA ASN A 241 23.37 11.30 -27.37
C ASN A 241 23.53 11.58 -25.86
N ASP A 242 23.98 12.78 -25.49
CA ASP A 242 24.14 13.21 -24.10
C ASP A 242 22.80 13.43 -23.38
N ASN A 243 21.72 13.55 -24.14
CA ASN A 243 20.36 13.75 -23.65
C ASN A 243 19.49 12.49 -23.77
N ARG A 244 20.13 11.31 -23.83
CA ARG A 244 19.47 10.01 -23.83
C ARG A 244 19.97 9.19 -22.68
N ASP A 245 19.10 8.40 -22.11
CA ASP A 245 19.43 7.43 -21.05
C ASP A 245 18.66 6.15 -21.26
N PHE A 246 19.28 5.04 -20.91
CA PHE A 246 18.63 3.72 -20.95
C PHE A 246 19.17 2.86 -19.83
N SER A 247 18.29 2.05 -19.27
CA SER A 247 18.68 1.06 -18.28
C SER A 247 17.88 -0.22 -18.46
N SER A 248 18.48 -1.33 -18.07
CA SER A 248 17.77 -2.59 -17.99
C SER A 248 18.10 -3.29 -16.68
N SER A 249 17.10 -3.93 -16.09
CA SER A 249 17.27 -4.75 -14.91
C SER A 249 16.55 -6.08 -15.06
N ARG A 250 17.08 -7.10 -14.38
CA ARG A 250 16.49 -8.43 -14.32
C ARG A 250 16.52 -8.91 -12.89
N SER A 251 15.45 -9.55 -12.48
CA SER A 251 15.36 -10.15 -11.15
C SER A 251 14.73 -11.54 -11.25
N GLN A 252 15.25 -12.47 -10.46
CA GLN A 252 14.69 -13.80 -10.33
C GLN A 252 14.68 -14.22 -8.87
N LYS A 253 13.57 -14.82 -8.47
CA LYS A 253 13.36 -15.44 -7.16
C LYS A 253 12.79 -16.82 -7.35
N ARG A 254 13.32 -17.79 -6.62
CA ARG A 254 12.79 -19.15 -6.56
C ARG A 254 12.60 -19.60 -5.14
N LEU A 255 11.45 -20.21 -4.89
CA LEU A 255 11.09 -20.85 -3.63
C LEU A 255 10.71 -22.30 -3.93
N ILE A 256 11.25 -23.24 -3.18
CA ILE A 256 10.86 -24.66 -3.21
C ILE A 256 10.34 -25.00 -1.83
N GLY A 257 9.19 -25.67 -1.76
CA GLY A 257 8.56 -26.06 -0.50
C GLY A 257 8.16 -27.51 -0.48
N THR A 258 8.31 -28.15 0.68
CA THR A 258 7.75 -29.46 0.97
C THR A 258 6.85 -29.33 2.18
N PHE A 259 5.65 -29.89 2.11
CA PHE A 259 4.65 -29.73 3.17
C PHE A 259 3.83 -30.99 3.40
N GLY A 260 3.29 -31.10 4.61
CA GLY A 260 2.35 -32.13 4.98
C GLY A 260 1.27 -31.56 5.90
N GLU A 261 0.07 -32.11 5.79
CA GLU A 261 -1.06 -31.79 6.64
C GLU A 261 -1.80 -33.07 7.01
N PHE A 262 -2.06 -33.23 8.29
CA PHE A 262 -2.88 -34.29 8.84
C PHE A 262 -4.12 -33.68 9.50
N ARG A 263 -5.30 -34.19 9.11
CA ARG A 263 -6.59 -33.82 9.69
C ARG A 263 -7.24 -35.08 10.26
N ALA A 264 -7.80 -34.93 11.43
CA ALA A 264 -8.64 -35.94 12.05
C ALA A 264 -9.92 -35.28 12.53
N ASP A 265 -11.04 -35.89 12.27
CA ASP A 265 -12.30 -35.55 12.90
C ASP A 265 -12.97 -36.77 13.53
N TRP A 266 -13.65 -36.55 14.64
CA TRP A 266 -14.45 -37.54 15.34
C TRP A 266 -15.92 -37.10 15.32
N LYS A 267 -16.77 -37.94 14.71
CA LYS A 267 -18.22 -37.71 14.58
C LYS A 267 -18.62 -36.36 14.01
N ASN A 268 -17.77 -35.74 13.21
CA ASN A 268 -17.93 -34.35 12.74
C ASN A 268 -18.12 -33.32 13.89
N THR A 269 -17.62 -33.64 15.09
CA THR A 269 -17.83 -32.88 16.33
C THR A 269 -16.52 -32.31 16.86
N VAL A 270 -15.46 -33.13 16.89
CA VAL A 270 -14.12 -32.71 17.30
C VAL A 270 -13.18 -32.79 16.10
N PHE A 271 -12.46 -31.73 15.86
CA PHE A 271 -11.54 -31.61 14.73
C PHE A 271 -10.14 -31.25 15.20
N LEU A 272 -9.15 -31.89 14.62
CA LEU A 272 -7.73 -31.60 14.82
C LEU A 272 -7.05 -31.50 13.46
N THR A 273 -6.27 -30.44 13.25
CA THR A 273 -5.40 -30.28 12.08
C THR A 273 -3.99 -29.99 12.55
N VAL A 274 -3.03 -30.73 12.03
CA VAL A 274 -1.59 -30.48 12.24
C VAL A 274 -0.94 -30.37 10.88
N SER A 275 -0.16 -29.32 10.66
CA SER A 275 0.59 -29.18 9.42
C SER A 275 2.02 -28.72 9.66
N GLY A 276 2.86 -28.97 8.69
CA GLY A 276 4.23 -28.49 8.67
C GLY A 276 4.69 -28.26 7.24
N ARG A 277 5.48 -27.20 7.05
CA ARG A 277 6.09 -26.88 5.76
C ARG A 277 7.54 -26.45 5.95
N ASN A 278 8.40 -26.88 5.05
CA ASN A 278 9.77 -26.39 4.94
C ASN A 278 9.96 -25.75 3.57
N ASP A 279 10.45 -24.52 3.58
CA ASP A 279 10.79 -23.78 2.36
C ASP A 279 12.29 -23.57 2.24
N TRP A 280 12.77 -23.56 0.99
CA TRP A 280 14.12 -23.20 0.59
C TRP A 280 14.04 -22.01 -0.38
N SER A 281 14.55 -20.84 0.06
CA SER A 281 14.51 -19.62 -0.73
C SER A 281 15.86 -19.30 -1.36
N SER A 282 15.83 -18.87 -2.63
CA SER A 282 17.02 -18.37 -3.33
C SER A 282 17.49 -16.99 -2.89
N THR A 283 16.70 -16.28 -2.04
CA THR A 283 17.01 -14.91 -1.59
C THR A 283 17.72 -14.86 -0.25
N LEU A 284 17.89 -16.01 0.40
CA LEU A 284 18.56 -16.14 1.69
C LEU A 284 19.92 -16.87 1.55
N PRO A 285 20.88 -16.61 2.46
CA PRO A 285 22.18 -17.29 2.43
C PRO A 285 22.02 -18.78 2.68
N ILE A 286 23.02 -19.57 2.28
CA ILE A 286 22.98 -21.05 2.32
C ILE A 286 22.61 -21.56 3.72
N GLU A 287 23.14 -20.93 4.77
CA GLU A 287 22.94 -21.31 6.17
C GLU A 287 21.51 -21.04 6.65
N ASN A 288 20.80 -20.07 6.05
CA ASN A 288 19.48 -19.63 6.50
C ASN A 288 18.38 -19.80 5.44
N ARG A 289 18.70 -20.35 4.26
CA ARG A 289 17.72 -20.47 3.16
C ARG A 289 16.61 -21.49 3.42
N SER A 290 16.84 -22.44 4.35
CA SER A 290 15.89 -23.47 4.72
C SER A 290 15.24 -23.09 6.05
N TYR A 291 13.90 -23.02 6.07
CA TYR A 291 13.17 -22.71 7.29
C TYR A 291 11.87 -23.50 7.37
N PHE A 292 11.66 -24.09 8.55
CA PHE A 292 10.48 -24.92 8.86
C PHE A 292 9.48 -24.14 9.69
N TYR A 293 8.19 -24.32 9.37
CA TYR A 293 7.11 -23.71 10.11
C TYR A 293 5.91 -24.63 10.27
N PRO A 294 5.58 -24.98 11.51
CA PRO A 294 4.45 -25.83 11.88
C PRO A 294 3.18 -25.01 12.14
N SER A 295 2.03 -25.71 12.09
CA SER A 295 0.79 -25.21 12.64
C SER A 295 -0.03 -26.33 13.29
N VAL A 296 -0.86 -25.95 14.26
CA VAL A 296 -1.84 -26.83 14.88
C VAL A 296 -3.14 -26.05 15.11
N SER A 297 -4.27 -26.67 14.78
CA SER A 297 -5.58 -26.11 15.10
C SER A 297 -6.53 -27.20 15.58
N GLY A 298 -7.39 -26.84 16.52
CA GLY A 298 -8.44 -27.70 17.02
C GLY A 298 -9.77 -26.96 17.12
N SER A 299 -10.86 -27.68 16.94
CA SER A 299 -12.18 -27.11 17.17
C SER A 299 -13.16 -28.19 17.66
N ILE A 300 -14.13 -27.75 18.46
CA ILE A 300 -15.14 -28.60 19.08
C ILE A 300 -16.52 -27.96 18.87
N VAL A 301 -17.43 -28.70 18.25
CA VAL A 301 -18.86 -28.35 18.19
C VAL A 301 -19.49 -28.80 19.50
N PHE A 302 -19.44 -27.95 20.51
CA PHE A 302 -19.81 -28.32 21.88
C PHE A 302 -21.31 -28.56 22.06
N THR A 303 -22.13 -28.06 21.15
CA THR A 303 -23.59 -28.29 21.15
C THR A 303 -23.94 -29.77 20.90
N GLU A 304 -23.06 -30.53 20.26
CA GLU A 304 -23.26 -31.99 20.07
C GLU A 304 -23.13 -32.79 21.37
N PHE A 305 -22.53 -32.21 22.41
CA PHE A 305 -22.38 -32.81 23.73
C PHE A 305 -23.44 -32.35 24.75
N LEU A 306 -24.26 -31.34 24.36
CA LEU A 306 -25.27 -30.78 25.23
C LEU A 306 -26.66 -31.33 24.90
N PRO A 307 -27.58 -31.39 25.86
CA PRO A 307 -28.99 -31.56 25.55
C PRO A 307 -29.46 -30.47 24.55
N LYS A 308 -30.43 -30.81 23.73
CA LYS A 308 -30.99 -29.82 22.79
C LYS A 308 -31.50 -28.59 23.54
N ILE A 309 -30.99 -27.41 23.13
CA ILE A 309 -31.35 -26.12 23.68
C ILE A 309 -32.09 -25.38 22.58
N ASP A 310 -33.36 -25.05 22.81
CA ASP A 310 -34.24 -24.48 21.75
C ASP A 310 -33.73 -23.18 21.16
N TRP A 311 -33.06 -22.35 21.95
CA TRP A 311 -32.54 -21.07 21.48
C TRP A 311 -31.12 -21.16 20.94
N LEU A 312 -30.31 -22.20 21.24
CA LEU A 312 -28.94 -22.37 20.77
C LEU A 312 -28.90 -23.53 19.76
N SER A 313 -28.86 -23.20 18.47
CA SER A 313 -28.91 -24.19 17.38
C SER A 313 -27.55 -24.77 17.06
N PHE A 314 -26.46 -24.05 17.34
CA PHE A 314 -25.09 -24.45 17.04
C PHE A 314 -24.11 -23.66 17.91
N GLY A 315 -23.09 -24.34 18.42
CA GLY A 315 -22.00 -23.71 19.15
C GLY A 315 -20.68 -24.45 18.89
N LYS A 316 -19.68 -23.71 18.45
CA LYS A 316 -18.34 -24.21 18.14
C LYS A 316 -17.29 -23.29 18.76
N VAL A 317 -16.29 -23.86 19.40
CA VAL A 317 -15.07 -23.18 19.81
C VAL A 317 -13.90 -23.64 18.95
N ARG A 318 -12.96 -22.74 18.68
CA ARG A 318 -11.75 -23.03 17.91
C ARG A 318 -10.54 -22.38 18.54
N ALA A 319 -9.40 -23.06 18.45
CA ALA A 319 -8.11 -22.54 18.83
C ALA A 319 -7.07 -22.94 17.79
N SER A 320 -6.17 -22.04 17.46
CA SER A 320 -5.08 -22.32 16.54
C SER A 320 -3.79 -21.64 16.97
N TRP A 321 -2.69 -22.28 16.64
CA TRP A 321 -1.36 -21.71 16.69
C TRP A 321 -0.64 -22.05 15.38
N ALA A 322 0.04 -21.05 14.82
CA ALA A 322 0.81 -21.22 13.60
C ALA A 322 2.09 -20.38 13.65
N ARG A 323 3.13 -20.91 13.05
CA ARG A 323 4.36 -20.21 12.77
C ARG A 323 4.50 -20.07 11.25
N VAL A 324 4.91 -18.91 10.76
CA VAL A 324 5.11 -18.64 9.33
C VAL A 324 6.45 -17.98 9.13
N GLY A 325 7.19 -18.43 8.11
CA GLY A 325 8.43 -17.81 7.68
C GLY A 325 8.23 -16.98 6.41
N LYS A 326 8.99 -15.89 6.27
CA LYS A 326 9.04 -15.05 5.08
C LYS A 326 10.48 -14.72 4.74
N ASP A 327 10.84 -14.84 3.47
CA ASP A 327 12.14 -14.48 2.93
C ASP A 327 12.22 -12.99 2.53
N THR A 328 13.35 -12.60 1.92
CA THR A 328 13.62 -11.22 1.51
C THR A 328 13.48 -11.03 -0.02
N SER A 329 13.72 -9.80 -0.47
CA SER A 329 13.85 -9.48 -1.88
C SER A 329 15.12 -10.09 -2.48
N PRO A 330 15.15 -10.40 -3.79
CA PRO A 330 16.37 -10.85 -4.45
C PRO A 330 17.54 -9.88 -4.30
N TYR A 331 18.74 -10.41 -4.22
CA TYR A 331 20.01 -9.65 -4.20
C TYR A 331 20.23 -8.76 -2.96
N SER A 332 19.50 -9.01 -1.86
CA SER A 332 19.69 -8.28 -0.60
C SER A 332 20.92 -8.72 0.21
N LEU A 333 21.57 -9.80 -0.19
CA LEU A 333 22.75 -10.37 0.50
C LEU A 333 24.02 -9.63 0.13
N GLU A 334 24.13 -9.12 -1.09
CA GLU A 334 25.33 -8.52 -1.63
C GLU A 334 25.15 -7.01 -1.82
N THR A 335 26.27 -6.30 -1.76
CA THR A 335 26.27 -4.86 -2.03
C THR A 335 26.49 -4.62 -3.51
N ALA A 336 25.52 -3.97 -4.16
CA ALA A 336 25.63 -3.53 -5.53
C ALA A 336 26.49 -2.25 -5.64
N LEU A 337 26.96 -1.99 -6.86
CA LEU A 337 27.69 -0.77 -7.22
C LEU A 337 26.89 -0.02 -8.30
N TRP A 338 26.93 1.31 -8.25
CA TRP A 338 26.48 2.17 -9.35
C TRP A 338 27.55 2.21 -10.42
N PRO A 339 27.28 1.77 -11.65
CA PRO A 339 28.22 1.86 -12.75
C PRO A 339 28.30 3.27 -13.31
N SER A 340 29.35 3.51 -14.10
CA SER A 340 29.49 4.68 -14.98
C SER A 340 29.36 6.04 -14.27
N GLN A 341 29.91 6.14 -13.05
CA GLN A 341 29.98 7.42 -12.36
C GLN A 341 31.12 8.26 -12.93
N SER A 342 30.84 9.53 -13.21
CA SER A 342 31.88 10.48 -13.65
C SER A 342 32.56 11.10 -12.42
N PHE A 343 33.87 10.96 -12.35
CA PHE A 343 34.69 11.56 -11.30
C PHE A 343 35.43 12.80 -11.81
N LEU A 344 36.09 13.51 -10.89
CA LEU A 344 36.93 14.65 -11.22
C LEU A 344 37.98 14.28 -12.29
N GLY A 345 38.09 15.12 -13.33
CA GLY A 345 38.98 14.87 -14.46
C GLY A 345 38.39 13.99 -15.57
N GLY A 346 37.08 13.71 -15.53
CA GLY A 346 36.38 12.95 -16.58
C GLY A 346 36.61 11.42 -16.52
N LEU A 347 37.19 10.93 -15.44
CA LEU A 347 37.37 9.50 -15.23
C LEU A 347 36.04 8.82 -14.95
N THR A 348 35.79 7.68 -15.60
CA THR A 348 34.63 6.83 -15.33
C THR A 348 34.98 5.76 -14.31
N GLY A 349 34.13 5.55 -13.33
CA GLY A 349 34.32 4.56 -12.29
C GLY A 349 32.99 4.03 -11.75
N VAL A 350 33.03 3.43 -10.59
CA VAL A 350 31.85 2.91 -9.86
C VAL A 350 31.77 3.54 -8.48
N SER A 351 30.57 3.67 -7.95
CA SER A 351 30.33 4.12 -6.58
C SER A 351 29.47 3.11 -5.83
N ASN A 352 29.50 3.17 -4.50
CA ASN A 352 28.63 2.36 -3.67
C ASN A 352 27.14 2.60 -3.97
N TYR A 353 26.37 1.51 -4.01
CA TYR A 353 24.91 1.61 -4.00
C TYR A 353 24.43 2.15 -2.65
N TRP A 354 23.22 2.69 -2.60
CA TRP A 354 22.68 3.29 -1.37
C TRP A 354 22.53 2.31 -0.22
N THR A 355 22.22 1.03 -0.55
CA THR A 355 21.98 -0.01 0.45
C THR A 355 23.13 -1.01 0.49
N ALA A 356 23.73 -1.16 1.66
CA ALA A 356 24.67 -2.25 1.93
C ALA A 356 23.91 -3.56 2.09
N GLY A 357 24.34 -4.61 1.40
CA GLY A 357 23.83 -5.97 1.54
C GLY A 357 24.22 -6.60 2.88
N ASN A 358 23.60 -7.75 3.18
CA ASN A 358 23.92 -8.51 4.39
C ASN A 358 23.86 -10.02 4.12
N ALA A 359 25.03 -10.63 4.06
CA ALA A 359 25.17 -12.07 3.82
C ALA A 359 24.69 -12.95 4.99
N ALA A 360 24.34 -12.37 6.16
CA ALA A 360 23.87 -13.11 7.33
C ALA A 360 22.37 -13.00 7.57
N LEU A 361 21.57 -12.56 6.57
CA LEU A 361 20.13 -12.41 6.71
C LEU A 361 19.45 -13.73 7.06
N LYS A 362 18.48 -13.65 7.97
CA LYS A 362 17.60 -14.74 8.38
C LYS A 362 16.18 -14.49 7.86
N PRO A 363 15.34 -15.53 7.73
CA PRO A 363 13.93 -15.31 7.42
C PRO A 363 13.24 -14.53 8.54
N GLU A 364 12.26 -13.71 8.17
CA GLU A 364 11.29 -13.14 9.11
C GLU A 364 10.39 -14.26 9.62
N ILE A 365 10.03 -14.23 10.89
CA ILE A 365 9.15 -15.24 11.50
C ILE A 365 7.95 -14.52 12.14
N THR A 366 6.76 -15.04 11.90
CA THR A 366 5.54 -14.62 12.59
C THR A 366 4.91 -15.82 13.28
N GLU A 367 4.65 -15.68 14.58
CA GLU A 367 3.88 -16.62 15.38
C GLU A 367 2.51 -16.03 15.66
N SER A 368 1.48 -16.80 15.33
CA SER A 368 0.08 -16.41 15.48
C SER A 368 -0.64 -17.36 16.41
N THR A 369 -1.44 -16.80 17.32
CA THR A 369 -2.39 -17.56 18.15
C THR A 369 -3.76 -16.96 17.97
N GLU A 370 -4.76 -17.78 17.72
CA GLU A 370 -6.15 -17.38 17.56
C GLU A 370 -7.06 -18.23 18.42
N LEU A 371 -8.04 -17.58 19.04
CA LEU A 371 -9.17 -18.20 19.74
C LEU A 371 -10.46 -17.67 19.12
N GLY A 372 -11.40 -18.57 18.83
CA GLY A 372 -12.67 -18.16 18.23
C GLY A 372 -13.86 -18.96 18.76
N ILE A 373 -15.02 -18.34 18.66
CA ILE A 373 -16.31 -18.94 19.00
C ILE A 373 -17.33 -18.59 17.92
N GLU A 374 -18.05 -19.61 17.46
CA GLU A 374 -19.18 -19.46 16.55
C GLU A 374 -20.44 -19.97 17.24
N LEU A 375 -21.47 -19.12 17.26
CA LEU A 375 -22.77 -19.43 17.86
C LEU A 375 -23.89 -19.15 16.86
N ARG A 376 -24.88 -20.03 16.83
CA ARG A 376 -26.08 -19.82 16.02
C ARG A 376 -27.31 -20.05 16.90
N PHE A 377 -28.23 -19.10 16.83
CA PHE A 377 -29.41 -19.07 17.67
C PHE A 377 -30.69 -19.14 16.84
N PHE A 378 -31.79 -19.60 17.48
CA PHE A 378 -33.14 -19.58 16.92
C PHE A 378 -33.24 -20.20 15.52
N ASN A 379 -32.77 -21.45 15.36
CA ASN A 379 -32.71 -22.15 14.08
C ASN A 379 -31.92 -21.39 12.99
N ASN A 380 -30.73 -20.90 13.38
CA ASN A 380 -29.81 -20.13 12.52
C ASN A 380 -30.31 -18.72 12.11
N ARG A 381 -31.36 -18.20 12.75
CA ARG A 381 -31.86 -16.83 12.47
C ARG A 381 -30.92 -15.74 12.97
N LEU A 382 -30.10 -16.02 13.99
CA LEU A 382 -29.03 -15.15 14.45
C LEU A 382 -27.72 -15.95 14.50
N LYS A 383 -26.66 -15.38 13.93
CA LYS A 383 -25.32 -15.96 13.86
C LYS A 383 -24.34 -14.97 14.49
N LEU A 384 -23.42 -15.47 15.30
CA LEU A 384 -22.34 -14.72 15.90
C LEU A 384 -21.04 -15.48 15.67
N ASP A 385 -20.04 -14.85 15.12
CA ASP A 385 -18.67 -15.35 15.04
C ASP A 385 -17.73 -14.32 15.65
N TYR A 386 -16.95 -14.71 16.63
CA TYR A 386 -15.97 -13.88 17.29
C TYR A 386 -14.61 -14.55 17.30
N ALA A 387 -13.58 -13.82 16.94
CA ALA A 387 -12.20 -14.25 17.02
C ALA A 387 -11.34 -13.19 17.73
N TYR A 388 -10.42 -13.66 18.54
CA TYR A 388 -9.33 -12.88 19.11
C TYR A 388 -8.00 -13.49 18.70
N TYR A 389 -7.08 -12.65 18.22
CA TYR A 389 -5.77 -13.12 17.77
C TYR A 389 -4.62 -12.26 18.31
N THR A 390 -3.46 -12.91 18.38
CA THR A 390 -2.18 -12.24 18.64
C THR A 390 -1.15 -12.74 17.63
N ASN A 391 -0.38 -11.80 17.05
CA ASN A 391 0.71 -12.10 16.13
C ASN A 391 2.00 -11.47 16.66
N ASN A 392 3.03 -12.29 16.82
CA ASN A 392 4.35 -11.83 17.19
C ASN A 392 5.30 -12.05 16.00
N SER A 393 5.72 -10.96 15.37
CA SER A 393 6.65 -10.99 14.24
C SER A 393 8.03 -10.56 14.72
N TYR A 394 9.03 -11.39 14.49
CA TYR A 394 10.41 -11.15 14.88
C TYR A 394 11.38 -11.42 13.74
N ASN A 395 12.62 -10.95 13.92
CA ASN A 395 13.63 -10.95 12.85
C ASN A 395 13.17 -10.21 11.58
N GLN A 396 12.34 -9.17 11.70
CA GLN A 396 11.88 -8.44 10.52
C GLN A 396 13.05 -7.85 9.74
N ILE A 397 13.05 -8.05 8.43
CA ILE A 397 14.08 -7.53 7.52
C ILE A 397 13.72 -6.09 7.18
N MET A 398 14.56 -5.18 7.60
CA MET A 398 14.39 -3.75 7.36
C MET A 398 15.72 -3.10 6.98
N SER A 399 15.64 -1.89 6.44
CA SER A 399 16.82 -1.14 6.01
C SER A 399 16.88 0.20 6.76
N PRO A 400 17.34 0.21 8.04
CA PRO A 400 17.54 1.45 8.77
C PRO A 400 18.60 2.32 8.11
N ARG A 401 18.49 3.64 8.33
CA ARG A 401 19.52 4.60 7.90
C ARG A 401 20.79 4.42 8.70
N LEU A 402 21.90 4.48 8.00
CA LEU A 402 23.25 4.48 8.58
C LEU A 402 23.80 5.91 8.63
N SER A 403 24.84 6.09 9.44
CA SER A 403 25.68 7.28 9.35
C SER A 403 26.33 7.37 7.96
N ASN A 404 26.31 8.54 7.35
CA ASN A 404 26.95 8.78 6.04
C ASN A 404 28.46 8.48 6.03
N ALA A 405 29.11 8.45 7.21
CA ALA A 405 30.52 8.05 7.37
C ALA A 405 30.80 6.60 6.94
N THR A 406 29.77 5.75 6.85
CA THR A 406 29.92 4.36 6.38
C THR A 406 30.03 4.23 4.86
N GLY A 407 29.75 5.29 4.11
CA GLY A 407 29.64 5.28 2.65
C GLY A 407 28.34 4.68 2.11
N TYR A 408 27.38 4.34 2.98
CA TYR A 408 26.06 3.83 2.65
C TYR A 408 24.96 4.66 3.33
N ILE A 409 23.77 4.66 2.76
CA ILE A 409 22.60 5.33 3.35
C ILE A 409 21.78 4.34 4.16
N LEU A 410 21.65 3.11 3.68
CA LEU A 410 20.82 2.05 4.25
C LEU A 410 21.63 0.76 4.42
N ARG A 411 21.20 -0.13 5.30
CA ARG A 411 21.69 -1.50 5.40
C ARG A 411 20.56 -2.46 5.68
N SER A 412 20.51 -3.56 4.92
CA SER A 412 19.55 -4.64 5.17
C SER A 412 19.94 -5.45 6.41
N VAL A 413 19.07 -5.50 7.41
CA VAL A 413 19.31 -6.22 8.68
C VAL A 413 18.04 -6.87 9.19
N ASN A 414 18.16 -7.96 9.95
CA ASN A 414 17.07 -8.48 10.77
C ASN A 414 17.02 -7.64 12.04
N ALA A 415 16.05 -6.73 12.12
CA ALA A 415 15.97 -5.79 13.23
C ALA A 415 14.52 -5.35 13.44
N GLY A 416 13.96 -5.81 14.52
CA GLY A 416 12.65 -5.38 14.95
C GLY A 416 11.70 -6.53 15.24
N ASP A 417 11.00 -6.35 16.35
CA ASP A 417 9.92 -7.21 16.77
C ASP A 417 8.63 -6.38 16.80
N VAL A 418 7.60 -6.88 16.12
CA VAL A 418 6.29 -6.25 16.05
C VAL A 418 5.25 -7.19 16.63
N TYR A 419 4.48 -6.68 17.57
CA TYR A 419 3.38 -7.38 18.20
C TYR A 419 2.07 -6.78 17.74
N ASN A 420 1.20 -7.60 17.17
CA ASN A 420 -0.17 -7.26 16.81
C ASN A 420 -1.14 -8.05 17.68
N LYS A 421 -2.20 -7.40 18.13
CA LYS A 421 -3.36 -8.04 18.73
C LYS A 421 -4.62 -7.46 18.13
N GLY A 422 -5.61 -8.30 17.93
CA GLY A 422 -6.85 -7.85 17.33
C GLY A 422 -8.03 -8.75 17.66
N MET A 423 -9.18 -8.24 17.28
CA MET A 423 -10.45 -8.95 17.38
C MET A 423 -11.27 -8.77 16.13
N GLU A 424 -12.04 -9.78 15.80
CA GLU A 424 -12.99 -9.79 14.71
C GLU A 424 -14.34 -10.27 15.22
N LEU A 425 -15.41 -9.56 14.85
CA LEU A 425 -16.76 -9.90 15.23
C LEU A 425 -17.66 -9.81 14.00
N SER A 426 -18.36 -10.92 13.72
CA SER A 426 -19.42 -10.96 12.72
C SER A 426 -20.75 -11.30 13.41
N ILE A 427 -21.75 -10.43 13.23
CA ILE A 427 -23.13 -10.67 13.69
C ILE A 427 -24.01 -10.63 12.45
N GLY A 428 -24.63 -11.74 12.12
CA GLY A 428 -25.52 -11.85 10.97
C GLY A 428 -26.85 -12.48 11.36
N GLY A 429 -27.90 -12.14 10.65
CA GLY A 429 -29.20 -12.74 10.90
C GLY A 429 -30.26 -12.36 9.90
N THR A 430 -31.41 -13.00 10.09
CA THR A 430 -32.64 -12.77 9.32
C THR A 430 -33.73 -12.28 10.25
N PRO A 431 -33.71 -10.96 10.62
CA PRO A 431 -34.69 -10.41 11.57
C PRO A 431 -36.12 -10.56 11.10
N ILE A 432 -36.36 -10.40 9.80
CA ILE A 432 -37.68 -10.57 9.19
C ILE A 432 -37.61 -11.69 8.16
N GLN A 433 -38.50 -12.65 8.30
CA GLN A 433 -38.69 -13.73 7.32
C GLN A 433 -40.18 -14.11 7.30
N THR A 434 -40.85 -13.65 6.26
CA THR A 434 -42.26 -13.95 6.00
C THR A 434 -42.41 -14.50 4.58
N LYS A 435 -43.64 -14.78 4.14
CA LYS A 435 -43.88 -15.23 2.77
C LYS A 435 -43.47 -14.20 1.72
N ASP A 436 -43.65 -12.90 2.04
CA ASP A 436 -43.45 -11.80 1.07
C ASP A 436 -42.18 -10.96 1.41
N TRP A 437 -41.71 -10.97 2.65
CA TRP A 437 -40.60 -10.16 3.10
C TRP A 437 -39.48 -11.02 3.68
N THR A 438 -38.27 -10.73 3.25
CA THR A 438 -37.04 -11.23 3.88
C THR A 438 -36.10 -10.06 4.09
N TRP A 439 -35.61 -9.90 5.33
CA TRP A 439 -34.54 -8.97 5.66
C TRP A 439 -33.36 -9.75 6.24
N GLU A 440 -32.24 -9.74 5.51
CA GLU A 440 -30.97 -10.26 5.96
C GLU A 440 -30.06 -9.10 6.30
N SER A 441 -29.42 -9.16 7.48
CA SER A 441 -28.53 -8.13 7.97
C SER A 441 -27.28 -8.76 8.54
N THR A 442 -26.10 -8.25 8.14
CA THR A 442 -24.80 -8.72 8.66
C THR A 442 -23.91 -7.52 8.92
N ILE A 443 -23.40 -7.44 10.14
CA ILE A 443 -22.39 -6.47 10.55
C ILE A 443 -21.08 -7.20 10.86
N ASN A 444 -19.98 -6.72 10.27
CA ASN A 444 -18.64 -7.19 10.54
C ASN A 444 -17.84 -6.03 11.13
N VAL A 445 -17.15 -6.28 12.22
CA VAL A 445 -16.30 -5.30 12.90
C VAL A 445 -14.96 -5.93 13.19
N SER A 446 -13.88 -5.21 12.90
CA SER A 446 -12.52 -5.64 13.21
C SER A 446 -11.73 -4.50 13.83
N GLY A 447 -10.88 -4.83 14.78
CA GLY A 447 -9.91 -3.91 15.38
C GLY A 447 -8.57 -4.58 15.53
N ASN A 448 -7.50 -3.88 15.17
CA ASN A 448 -6.12 -4.33 15.32
C ASN A 448 -5.29 -3.27 16.02
N ARG A 449 -4.27 -3.67 16.74
CA ARG A 449 -3.27 -2.78 17.32
C ARG A 449 -1.88 -3.36 17.16
N GLY A 450 -1.07 -2.69 16.33
CA GLY A 450 0.34 -3.00 16.12
C GLY A 450 1.25 -2.16 17.00
N THR A 451 2.16 -2.81 17.72
CA THR A 451 3.16 -2.17 18.57
C THR A 451 4.55 -2.69 18.20
N VAL A 452 5.49 -1.79 18.01
CA VAL A 452 6.91 -2.15 17.85
C VAL A 452 7.48 -2.42 19.24
N LYS A 453 7.96 -3.64 19.49
CA LYS A 453 8.58 -3.99 20.79
C LYS A 453 10.04 -3.58 20.83
N ASN A 454 10.79 -3.95 19.79
CA ASN A 454 12.21 -3.69 19.69
C ASN A 454 12.55 -3.20 18.29
N LEU A 455 13.52 -2.31 18.19
CA LEU A 455 14.28 -2.00 16.98
C LEU A 455 15.76 -2.33 17.24
N LEU A 456 16.56 -2.30 16.18
CA LEU A 456 18.02 -2.44 16.33
C LEU A 456 18.54 -1.38 17.30
N GLU A 457 19.50 -1.76 18.15
CA GLU A 457 20.16 -0.84 19.08
C GLU A 457 20.68 0.42 18.35
N GLY A 458 20.38 1.59 18.90
CA GLY A 458 20.71 2.88 18.30
C GLY A 458 19.73 3.38 17.22
N VAL A 459 18.69 2.61 16.87
CA VAL A 459 17.62 3.05 15.95
C VAL A 459 16.45 3.58 16.77
N GLU A 460 16.31 4.91 16.83
CA GLU A 460 15.22 5.57 17.55
C GLU A 460 13.92 5.66 16.74
N ILE A 461 14.02 5.59 15.43
CA ILE A 461 12.88 5.69 14.50
C ILE A 461 13.16 4.91 13.22
N LEU A 462 12.18 4.16 12.76
CA LEU A 462 12.19 3.53 11.44
C LEU A 462 11.22 4.26 10.52
N TYR A 463 11.72 4.91 9.49
CA TYR A 463 10.88 5.49 8.45
C TYR A 463 10.37 4.41 7.51
N VAL A 464 9.05 4.36 7.32
CA VAL A 464 8.41 3.46 6.37
C VAL A 464 8.54 4.00 4.94
N THR A 465 8.60 5.32 4.80
CA THR A 465 8.80 6.01 3.53
C THR A 465 9.62 7.27 3.72
N ASP A 466 10.45 7.59 2.74
CA ASP A 466 11.15 8.87 2.65
C ASP A 466 10.27 10.01 2.16
N VAL A 467 9.08 9.70 1.64
CA VAL A 467 8.12 10.71 1.19
C VAL A 467 7.60 11.47 2.40
N GLN A 468 7.75 12.78 2.36
CA GLN A 468 7.20 13.68 3.36
C GLN A 468 6.36 14.76 2.70
N VAL A 469 5.30 15.16 3.38
CA VAL A 469 4.53 16.36 3.07
C VAL A 469 4.59 17.25 4.30
N GLY A 470 5.10 18.46 4.13
CA GLY A 470 5.49 19.26 5.29
C GLY A 470 6.57 18.53 6.11
N ASN A 471 6.32 18.36 7.40
CA ASN A 471 7.21 17.62 8.31
C ASN A 471 6.69 16.23 8.68
N ALA A 472 5.60 15.77 8.05
CA ALA A 472 4.98 14.49 8.40
C ALA A 472 5.52 13.34 7.52
N LYS A 473 5.79 12.21 8.16
CA LYS A 473 6.26 10.97 7.52
C LYS A 473 5.58 9.76 8.14
N ALA A 474 5.43 8.68 7.37
CA ALA A 474 5.09 7.40 7.95
C ALA A 474 6.30 6.78 8.64
N ALA A 475 6.15 6.38 9.88
CA ALA A 475 7.25 5.85 10.70
C ALA A 475 6.75 4.82 11.73
N SER A 476 7.71 4.12 12.35
CA SER A 476 7.50 3.25 13.50
C SER A 476 8.48 3.63 14.60
N PHE A 477 8.04 3.57 15.84
CA PHE A 477 8.83 3.96 17.01
C PHE A 477 9.00 2.76 17.96
N PRO A 478 10.18 2.60 18.61
CA PRO A 478 10.37 1.61 19.66
C PRO A 478 9.36 1.82 20.79
N ASN A 479 8.70 0.76 21.24
CA ASN A 479 7.62 0.77 22.23
C ASN A 479 6.40 1.65 21.85
N GLY A 480 6.36 2.12 20.60
CA GLY A 480 5.30 2.95 20.02
C GLY A 480 4.45 2.21 19.00
N ASN A 481 3.62 2.96 18.30
CA ASN A 481 2.74 2.41 17.27
C ASN A 481 3.54 1.99 16.02
N PHE A 482 3.19 0.82 15.49
CA PHE A 482 3.75 0.33 14.24
C PHE A 482 3.36 1.20 13.04
N MET A 483 2.12 1.67 13.02
CA MET A 483 1.61 2.55 11.96
C MET A 483 1.59 4.02 12.39
N ALA A 484 2.67 4.51 12.97
CA ALA A 484 2.77 5.88 13.43
C ALA A 484 2.92 6.89 12.29
N ILE A 485 2.59 8.14 12.60
CA ILE A 485 2.98 9.33 11.85
C ILE A 485 4.03 10.05 12.67
N SER A 486 5.20 10.30 12.10
CA SER A 486 6.21 11.16 12.72
C SER A 486 6.07 12.58 12.21
N GLY A 487 6.44 13.52 13.06
CA GLY A 487 6.45 14.94 12.73
C GLY A 487 7.14 15.76 13.79
N SER A 488 7.10 17.07 13.61
CA SER A 488 7.56 18.05 14.59
C SER A 488 6.36 18.65 15.33
N GLU A 489 6.63 19.18 16.52
CA GLU A 489 5.68 19.96 17.30
C GLU A 489 6.27 21.32 17.69
N TRP A 490 5.43 22.17 18.25
CA TRP A 490 5.88 23.39 18.89
C TRP A 490 6.55 23.06 20.23
N LYS A 491 7.61 23.80 20.56
CA LYS A 491 8.20 23.74 21.89
C LYS A 491 7.15 24.11 22.94
N ARG A 492 7.01 23.27 23.95
CA ARG A 492 6.10 23.50 25.06
C ARG A 492 6.88 23.57 26.37
N ASP A 493 6.35 24.33 27.32
CA ASP A 493 6.85 24.33 28.68
C ASP A 493 6.29 23.13 29.49
N ASP A 494 6.68 23.03 30.75
CA ASP A 494 6.26 21.94 31.66
C ASP A 494 4.75 21.91 31.92
N GLN A 495 4.04 22.99 31.60
CA GLN A 495 2.57 23.10 31.69
C GLN A 495 1.86 22.84 30.37
N GLY A 496 2.62 22.46 29.31
CA GLY A 496 2.09 22.16 27.99
C GLY A 496 1.76 23.39 27.12
N ARG A 497 2.12 24.61 27.57
CA ARG A 497 1.86 25.86 26.83
C ARG A 497 2.94 26.07 25.77
N VAL A 498 2.57 26.63 24.62
CA VAL A 498 3.49 26.93 23.51
C VAL A 498 4.51 27.98 23.97
N VAL A 499 5.79 27.73 23.70
CA VAL A 499 6.88 28.69 23.98
C VAL A 499 7.07 29.59 22.76
N LEU A 500 7.06 30.90 23.00
CA LEU A 500 7.32 31.91 21.96
C LEU A 500 8.82 32.26 21.91
N ASP A 501 9.27 32.58 20.70
CA ASP A 501 10.62 33.12 20.49
C ASP A 501 10.68 34.62 20.88
N LYS A 502 11.87 35.20 20.73
CA LYS A 502 12.10 36.64 21.00
C LYS A 502 11.29 37.58 20.12
N ASN A 503 10.74 37.09 18.99
CA ASN A 503 9.89 37.84 18.07
C ASN A 503 8.40 37.66 18.40
N GLY A 504 8.06 36.87 19.42
CA GLY A 504 6.68 36.57 19.81
C GLY A 504 5.98 35.52 18.96
N LEU A 505 6.74 34.74 18.20
CA LEU A 505 6.22 33.64 17.36
C LEU A 505 6.51 32.27 18.02
N PRO A 506 5.72 31.23 17.70
CA PRO A 506 5.93 29.90 18.25
C PRO A 506 7.33 29.37 17.92
N THR A 507 8.01 28.85 18.93
CA THR A 507 9.33 28.20 18.76
C THR A 507 9.13 26.75 18.36
N LYS A 508 9.78 26.33 17.28
CA LYS A 508 9.79 24.94 16.87
C LYS A 508 10.51 24.07 17.90
N GLY A 509 9.95 22.93 18.24
CA GLY A 509 10.61 21.94 19.08
C GLY A 509 11.90 21.42 18.45
N THR A 510 12.83 21.01 19.24
CA THR A 510 14.14 20.50 18.80
C THR A 510 14.05 19.11 18.18
N ASN A 511 13.05 18.32 18.59
CA ASN A 511 12.82 16.99 18.05
C ASN A 511 11.87 17.09 16.85
N ALA A 512 12.37 16.75 15.66
CA ALA A 512 11.59 16.71 14.42
C ALA A 512 10.96 15.33 14.16
N ASN A 513 11.18 14.36 15.03
CA ASN A 513 10.84 12.95 14.84
C ASN A 513 9.99 12.44 16.02
N LEU A 514 8.94 13.15 16.34
CA LEU A 514 7.98 12.74 17.37
C LEU A 514 6.87 11.88 16.75
N GLU A 515 6.33 10.96 17.54
CA GLU A 515 5.10 10.28 17.20
C GLU A 515 3.91 11.23 17.40
N ILE A 516 3.37 11.79 16.30
CA ILE A 516 2.28 12.77 16.32
C ILE A 516 0.91 12.15 16.03
N GLY A 517 0.87 10.89 15.61
CA GLY A 517 -0.38 10.20 15.33
C GLY A 517 -0.18 8.72 15.01
N ASN A 518 -1.29 8.00 15.02
CA ASN A 518 -1.37 6.61 14.62
C ASN A 518 -2.39 6.47 13.49
N ARG A 519 -1.98 5.89 12.35
CA ARG A 519 -2.83 5.66 11.18
C ARG A 519 -3.79 4.49 11.35
N GLU A 520 -3.53 3.63 12.33
CA GLU A 520 -4.35 2.46 12.59
C GLU A 520 -5.71 2.87 13.19
N PRO A 521 -6.85 2.45 12.61
CA PRO A 521 -8.15 2.74 13.17
C PRO A 521 -8.35 1.99 14.49
N THR A 522 -9.19 2.51 15.35
CA THR A 522 -9.62 1.81 16.56
C THR A 522 -10.44 0.58 16.19
N PHE A 523 -11.35 0.73 15.22
CA PHE A 523 -12.06 -0.35 14.56
C PHE A 523 -12.56 0.09 13.18
N SER A 524 -12.75 -0.90 12.31
CA SER A 524 -13.37 -0.75 10.99
C SER A 524 -14.39 -1.86 10.79
N GLY A 525 -15.36 -1.63 9.93
CA GLY A 525 -16.35 -2.65 9.66
C GLY A 525 -17.26 -2.31 8.50
N GLY A 526 -18.09 -3.28 8.18
CA GLY A 526 -19.12 -3.15 7.16
C GLY A 526 -20.46 -3.65 7.67
N TRP A 527 -21.51 -2.96 7.29
CA TRP A 527 -22.89 -3.36 7.59
C TRP A 527 -23.63 -3.60 6.28
N ASN A 528 -23.87 -4.86 5.99
CA ASN A 528 -24.59 -5.31 4.79
C ASN A 528 -26.05 -5.62 5.12
N ASN A 529 -26.98 -5.12 4.32
CA ASN A 529 -28.39 -5.37 4.43
C ASN A 529 -28.98 -5.76 3.08
N THR A 530 -29.73 -6.83 3.06
CA THR A 530 -30.52 -7.26 1.91
C THR A 530 -31.98 -7.33 2.32
N ILE A 531 -32.81 -6.49 1.72
CA ILE A 531 -34.25 -6.48 1.94
C ILE A 531 -34.93 -6.96 0.66
N THR A 532 -35.65 -8.05 0.75
CA THR A 532 -36.40 -8.61 -0.37
C THR A 532 -37.89 -8.53 -0.08
N TYR A 533 -38.63 -7.96 -1.02
CA TYR A 533 -40.09 -7.95 -1.00
C TYR A 533 -40.61 -8.59 -2.31
N LYS A 534 -41.22 -9.76 -2.22
CA LYS A 534 -41.64 -10.56 -3.37
C LYS A 534 -40.50 -10.78 -4.38
N GLY A 535 -40.52 -10.11 -5.52
CA GLY A 535 -39.51 -10.20 -6.59
C GLY A 535 -38.52 -9.03 -6.59
N LEU A 536 -38.64 -8.05 -5.68
CA LEU A 536 -37.75 -6.87 -5.61
C LEU A 536 -36.77 -7.05 -4.47
N SER A 537 -35.47 -6.85 -4.76
CA SER A 537 -34.41 -6.89 -3.75
C SER A 537 -33.64 -5.58 -3.71
N LEU A 538 -33.43 -5.06 -2.51
CA LEU A 538 -32.59 -3.89 -2.21
C LEU A 538 -31.38 -4.36 -1.39
N ASN A 539 -30.18 -4.13 -1.93
CA ASN A 539 -28.93 -4.39 -1.23
C ASN A 539 -28.28 -3.06 -0.84
N MET A 540 -27.85 -2.96 0.41
CA MET A 540 -27.19 -1.79 0.98
C MET A 540 -25.95 -2.24 1.76
N LEU A 541 -24.82 -1.63 1.46
CA LEU A 541 -23.59 -1.82 2.20
C LEU A 541 -23.10 -0.47 2.71
N TRP A 542 -22.87 -0.39 4.01
CA TRP A 542 -22.18 0.73 4.64
C TRP A 542 -20.84 0.26 5.18
N ASP A 543 -19.77 0.90 4.73
CA ASP A 543 -18.44 0.75 5.30
C ASP A 543 -18.17 1.88 6.28
N PHE A 544 -17.57 1.56 7.42
CA PHE A 544 -17.22 2.55 8.43
C PHE A 544 -15.82 2.28 8.98
N ARG A 545 -15.15 3.37 9.31
CA ARG A 545 -13.85 3.38 9.96
C ARG A 545 -13.89 4.40 11.10
N VAL A 546 -13.56 3.97 12.31
CA VAL A 546 -13.56 4.81 13.49
C VAL A 546 -12.14 4.93 14.04
N GLY A 547 -11.70 6.16 14.27
CA GLY A 547 -10.34 6.43 14.71
C GLY A 547 -9.31 6.34 13.58
N GLY A 548 -8.05 6.37 13.98
CA GLY A 548 -6.92 6.57 13.08
C GLY A 548 -6.68 8.04 12.75
N HIS A 549 -5.43 8.40 12.50
CA HIS A 549 -5.05 9.76 12.15
C HIS A 549 -4.64 9.81 10.68
N VAL A 550 -5.07 10.84 9.99
CA VAL A 550 -4.67 11.16 8.62
C VAL A 550 -4.03 12.53 8.62
N TYR A 551 -2.83 12.63 8.06
CA TYR A 551 -2.21 13.94 7.85
C TYR A 551 -2.86 14.64 6.67
N ASN A 552 -3.43 15.83 6.91
CA ASN A 552 -4.09 16.62 5.88
C ASN A 552 -3.07 17.43 5.06
N GLY A 553 -2.35 16.77 4.17
CA GLY A 553 -1.39 17.39 3.28
C GLY A 553 -2.02 18.34 2.26
N THR A 554 -3.29 18.17 1.93
CA THR A 554 -4.04 19.09 1.05
C THR A 554 -4.20 20.44 1.72
N GLU A 555 -4.65 20.47 2.98
CA GLU A 555 -4.77 21.71 3.74
C GLU A 555 -3.43 22.42 3.93
N TYR A 556 -2.38 21.63 4.20
CA TYR A 556 -1.01 22.17 4.24
C TYR A 556 -0.63 22.87 2.92
N ALA A 557 -0.86 22.21 1.78
CA ALA A 557 -0.54 22.79 0.46
C ALA A 557 -1.37 24.03 0.13
N MET A 558 -2.66 24.03 0.49
CA MET A 558 -3.59 25.16 0.29
C MET A 558 -3.21 26.35 1.19
N THR A 559 -2.84 26.09 2.44
CA THR A 559 -2.40 27.14 3.38
C THR A 559 -1.12 27.81 2.89
N LEU A 560 -0.12 27.02 2.43
CA LEU A 560 1.10 27.56 1.85
C LEU A 560 0.85 28.42 0.61
N ALA A 561 -0.12 28.02 -0.21
CA ALA A 561 -0.51 28.80 -1.40
C ALA A 561 -1.41 30.00 -1.07
N GLY A 562 -1.89 30.11 0.18
CA GLY A 562 -2.78 31.18 0.61
C GLY A 562 -4.20 31.08 0.05
N VAL A 563 -4.64 29.89 -0.34
CA VAL A 563 -5.99 29.61 -0.88
C VAL A 563 -6.89 28.84 0.09
N SER A 564 -6.38 28.48 1.26
CA SER A 564 -7.15 27.88 2.35
C SER A 564 -7.98 28.91 3.10
N GLU A 565 -9.16 28.53 3.57
CA GLU A 565 -9.98 29.34 4.47
C GLU A 565 -9.20 29.72 5.74
N PHE A 566 -8.37 28.81 6.24
CA PHE A 566 -7.48 29.06 7.40
C PHE A 566 -6.52 30.23 7.14
N SER A 567 -6.08 30.45 5.91
CA SER A 567 -5.20 31.55 5.51
C SER A 567 -5.95 32.79 4.97
N ALA A 568 -7.28 32.82 5.06
CA ALA A 568 -8.08 33.92 4.50
C ALA A 568 -7.92 35.23 5.27
N ASN A 569 -7.82 35.15 6.62
CA ASN A 569 -7.55 36.34 7.42
C ASN A 569 -6.08 36.72 7.36
N ARG A 570 -5.76 37.75 6.58
CA ARG A 570 -4.40 38.26 6.39
C ARG A 570 -4.20 39.66 6.97
N GLU A 571 -5.20 40.19 7.63
CA GLU A 571 -5.12 41.51 8.22
C GLU A 571 -4.53 41.48 9.62
N LYS A 572 -4.85 40.42 10.39
CA LYS A 572 -4.47 40.29 11.78
C LYS A 572 -4.32 38.82 12.18
N ILE A 573 -3.28 38.51 12.94
CA ILE A 573 -3.11 37.22 13.61
C ILE A 573 -2.79 37.42 15.10
N GLU A 574 -3.35 36.57 15.97
CA GLU A 574 -3.06 36.53 17.40
C GLU A 574 -2.31 35.23 17.72
N VAL A 575 -1.21 35.37 18.44
CA VAL A 575 -0.34 34.25 18.84
C VAL A 575 -0.19 34.28 20.34
N SER A 576 -0.70 33.25 21.01
CA SER A 576 -0.63 33.13 22.47
C SER A 576 0.39 32.07 22.89
N GLY A 577 1.16 32.38 23.94
CA GLY A 577 2.16 31.44 24.46
C GLY A 577 2.99 32.06 25.58
N VAL A 578 4.00 31.32 26.03
CA VAL A 578 4.92 31.77 27.06
C VAL A 578 6.13 32.44 26.42
N ASN A 579 6.37 33.70 26.76
CA ASN A 579 7.50 34.46 26.27
C ASN A 579 8.84 34.01 26.89
N THR A 580 9.95 34.62 26.48
CA THR A 580 11.29 34.29 27.00
C THR A 580 11.47 34.60 28.48
N ASN A 581 10.58 35.38 29.08
CA ASN A 581 10.61 35.73 30.52
C ASN A 581 9.74 34.76 31.36
N GLY A 582 9.09 33.78 30.74
CA GLY A 582 8.19 32.83 31.45
C GLY A 582 6.76 33.34 31.66
N GLU A 583 6.38 34.48 31.06
CA GLU A 583 5.05 35.07 31.16
C GLU A 583 4.14 34.59 30.02
N PHE A 584 2.90 34.29 30.30
CA PHE A 584 1.89 33.97 29.26
C PHE A 584 1.41 35.28 28.63
N VAL A 585 1.63 35.43 27.33
CA VAL A 585 1.32 36.63 26.54
C VAL A 585 0.55 36.27 25.29
N THR A 586 -0.22 37.23 24.77
CA THR A 586 -0.85 37.16 23.45
C THR A 586 -0.29 38.31 22.60
N ASN A 587 0.42 37.96 21.55
CA ASN A 587 0.96 38.92 20.59
C ASN A 587 0.01 39.05 19.41
N THR A 588 -0.21 40.30 18.99
CA THR A 588 -1.02 40.62 17.82
C THR A 588 -0.15 41.18 16.72
N PHE A 589 -0.20 40.56 15.55
CA PHE A 589 0.48 41.05 14.35
C PHE A 589 -0.57 41.55 13.34
N GLU A 590 -0.41 42.77 12.88
CA GLU A 590 -1.31 43.42 11.92
C GLU A 590 -0.57 43.67 10.62
N ALA A 591 -1.19 43.40 9.48
CA ALA A 591 -0.58 43.44 8.16
C ALA A 591 -0.05 44.84 7.76
N ASN A 592 -0.67 45.89 8.26
CA ASN A 592 -0.35 47.28 7.97
C ASN A 592 0.75 47.87 8.87
N LYS A 593 1.27 47.10 9.82
CA LYS A 593 2.35 47.48 10.75
C LYS A 593 3.67 46.86 10.37
N THR A 594 4.76 47.49 10.84
CA THR A 594 6.13 46.99 10.73
C THR A 594 6.61 46.51 12.09
N TYR A 595 7.33 45.41 12.09
CA TYR A 595 7.85 44.74 13.28
C TYR A 595 9.33 44.45 13.12
N THR A 596 10.06 44.39 14.21
CA THR A 596 11.45 43.90 14.18
C THR A 596 11.43 42.36 14.26
N TYR A 597 11.85 41.70 13.19
CA TYR A 597 11.98 40.26 13.10
C TYR A 597 13.41 39.88 12.78
N ASN A 598 14.05 39.09 13.69
CA ASN A 598 15.46 38.71 13.58
C ASN A 598 16.41 39.91 13.36
N GLY A 599 16.11 41.04 14.03
CA GLY A 599 16.90 42.28 13.93
C GLY A 599 16.72 43.10 12.65
N LYS A 600 15.71 42.76 11.82
CA LYS A 600 15.37 43.49 10.60
C LYS A 600 13.94 44.00 10.65
N GLU A 601 13.70 45.16 10.09
CA GLU A 601 12.34 45.65 9.87
C GLU A 601 11.61 44.75 8.86
N THR A 602 10.46 44.23 9.28
CA THR A 602 9.69 43.25 8.52
C THR A 602 8.21 43.64 8.54
N SER A 603 7.56 43.65 7.38
CA SER A 603 6.12 43.96 7.33
C SER A 603 5.28 42.93 8.06
N GLY A 604 4.20 43.37 8.65
CA GLY A 604 3.24 42.46 9.32
C GLY A 604 2.65 41.43 8.37
N LYS A 605 2.50 41.77 7.08
CA LYS A 605 2.10 40.80 6.04
C LYS A 605 3.06 39.61 5.95
N THR A 606 4.36 39.86 6.01
CA THR A 606 5.39 38.82 5.99
C THR A 606 5.34 37.97 7.26
N ILE A 607 5.17 38.60 8.43
CA ILE A 607 5.06 37.88 9.71
C ILE A 607 3.81 37.01 9.75
N ILE A 608 2.66 37.52 9.29
CA ILE A 608 1.42 36.75 9.20
C ILE A 608 1.61 35.56 8.25
N ALA A 609 2.22 35.74 7.09
CA ALA A 609 2.51 34.65 6.16
C ALA A 609 3.44 33.60 6.78
N LEU A 610 4.51 34.02 7.47
CA LEU A 610 5.40 33.13 8.20
C LEU A 610 4.67 32.37 9.31
N SER A 611 3.80 33.05 10.06
CA SER A 611 3.01 32.44 11.14
C SER A 611 2.05 31.39 10.58
N LEU A 612 1.37 31.65 9.47
CA LEU A 612 0.46 30.70 8.83
C LEU A 612 1.20 29.46 8.33
N ILE A 613 2.41 29.61 7.80
CA ILE A 613 3.28 28.50 7.42
C ILE A 613 3.72 27.69 8.65
N HIS A 614 4.01 28.35 9.75
CA HIS A 614 4.44 27.71 11.00
C HIS A 614 3.28 27.14 11.83
N ILE A 615 2.07 27.72 11.76
CA ILE A 615 0.88 27.26 12.49
C ILE A 615 0.27 25.98 11.90
N SER A 616 0.73 25.47 10.76
CA SER A 616 0.38 24.13 10.29
C SER A 616 1.02 23.05 11.17
N GLU A 617 0.80 23.15 12.49
CA GLU A 617 0.97 22.01 13.38
C GLU A 617 0.11 20.87 12.81
N PRO A 618 0.58 19.62 12.79
CA PRO A 618 -0.28 18.49 12.45
C PRO A 618 -1.42 18.45 13.46
N THR A 619 -2.42 19.27 13.19
CA THR A 619 -3.61 19.33 14.02
C THR A 619 -4.24 17.95 13.96
N ARG A 620 -4.43 17.35 15.14
CA ARG A 620 -5.31 16.19 15.37
C ARG A 620 -6.72 16.54 14.85
N ARG A 621 -6.92 16.54 13.56
CA ARG A 621 -8.24 16.56 12.97
C ARG A 621 -8.62 15.12 12.71
N VAL A 622 -9.54 14.64 13.52
CA VAL A 622 -10.34 13.45 13.25
C VAL A 622 -11.09 13.74 11.96
N VAL A 623 -10.62 13.17 10.86
CA VAL A 623 -11.42 13.12 9.63
C VAL A 623 -12.32 11.91 9.78
N ILE A 624 -13.58 12.13 10.07
CA ILE A 624 -14.64 11.14 9.92
C ILE A 624 -14.91 11.09 8.41
N SER A 625 -14.49 10.02 7.75
CA SER A 625 -14.89 9.71 6.37
C SER A 625 -16.04 8.72 6.40
#